data_8ef1c7051d212507941d24127bae8ece
#
_entry.id   8ef1c7051d212507941d24127bae8ece
#
_cell.length_a   1.000
_cell.length_b   1.000
_cell.length_c   1.000
_cell.angle_alpha   90.00
_cell.angle_beta   90.00
_cell.angle_gamma   90.00
#
_symmetry.space_group_name_H-M   'P 1'
#
loop_
_entity.id
_entity.type
_entity.pdbx_description
1 polymer ?
#
loop_
_entity_poly.entity_id
_entity_poly.type
_entity_poly.pdbx_seq_one_letter_code
_entity_poly.pdbx_strand_id
1 'polypeptide(L)'
;MAYKFSGNEALHTDGLFFDAEHLKMQLSFDDKGNNTGPRHVREFPGVIIEDNGDVTFCFYAPQAKQVSVAGWLAMTNKRHEMTKDKDGYWRVTVSGIPAGYHYHEYFVDGTCVVNPQAPVGYGAHKVVNFFDMPGEEDFYTLKDVPHGTLRVEHFYSSVTGRTRDCWIYTPPGYDEEMEKEYPVLYLQHGGGENETGWVWQGKVNYIMDNLIAENKCRPMIIVMNCLYCVNHQKEEEFIAGDFDSMLLKDCIPFIEKKFRVATDDANRAMAGLSMGSYQTIMTTMRHLGCFPYIGIFSGILERRWYCDFDYYKNFEDPTVFNEKVKLFFFGYGEQEERIINGLEKDLQRFDETGIQYKLYTCPGYHEWTVWRKCLKEFVVQIFR
;
A
#
# COMPACT_ATOMS: atom_id res chain seq x y z
N MET A 1 -22.26 26.34 -2.45
CA MET A 1 -21.83 25.31 -1.50
C MET A 1 -20.38 24.97 -1.83
N ALA A 2 -19.47 25.10 -0.90
CA ALA A 2 -18.11 24.56 -1.07
C ALA A 2 -18.21 23.04 -0.89
N TYR A 3 -17.90 22.28 -1.93
CA TYR A 3 -17.86 20.84 -1.82
C TYR A 3 -16.59 20.47 -1.05
N LYS A 4 -16.74 19.73 0.04
CA LYS A 4 -15.60 19.10 0.70
C LYS A 4 -15.29 17.80 -0.07
N PHE A 5 -14.06 17.70 -0.59
CA PHE A 5 -13.56 16.49 -1.20
C PHE A 5 -13.34 15.43 -0.15
N SER A 6 -13.47 14.18 -0.54
CA SER A 6 -13.13 12.93 0.16
C SER A 6 -12.44 13.04 1.55
N GLY A 7 -12.49 14.22 2.17
CA GLY A 7 -11.96 14.54 3.49
C GLY A 7 -10.43 14.52 3.63
N ASN A 8 -9.70 14.27 2.55
CA ASN A 8 -8.24 14.22 2.59
C ASN A 8 -7.63 15.21 1.58
N GLU A 9 -7.47 16.46 2.00
CA GLU A 9 -6.88 17.51 1.18
C GLU A 9 -5.47 17.17 0.69
N ALA A 10 -4.70 16.39 1.46
CA ALA A 10 -3.37 15.94 1.06
C ALA A 10 -3.39 15.09 -0.22
N LEU A 11 -4.47 14.36 -0.49
CA LEU A 11 -4.62 13.59 -1.73
C LEU A 11 -4.76 14.49 -2.96
N HIS A 12 -5.22 15.71 -2.77
CA HIS A 12 -5.44 16.68 -3.85
C HIS A 12 -4.25 17.60 -4.05
N THR A 13 -3.43 17.78 -3.02
CA THR A 13 -2.27 18.68 -3.05
C THR A 13 -0.97 17.99 -3.42
N ASP A 14 -0.89 16.68 -3.29
CA ASP A 14 0.33 15.91 -3.59
C ASP A 14 0.51 15.57 -5.08
N GLY A 15 -0.42 15.96 -5.93
CA GLY A 15 -0.37 15.75 -7.38
C GLY A 15 -0.56 14.30 -7.83
N LEU A 16 -0.82 13.36 -6.90
CA LEU A 16 -1.00 11.94 -7.23
C LEU A 16 -2.41 11.60 -7.71
N PHE A 17 -3.39 12.50 -7.50
CA PHE A 17 -4.79 12.24 -7.76
C PHE A 17 -5.45 13.40 -8.51
N PHE A 18 -6.50 13.06 -9.25
CA PHE A 18 -7.33 14.05 -9.92
C PHE A 18 -8.22 14.77 -8.89
N ASP A 19 -8.07 16.07 -8.87
CA ASP A 19 -8.97 16.94 -8.12
C ASP A 19 -10.30 17.08 -8.86
N ALA A 20 -11.38 16.62 -8.22
CA ALA A 20 -12.71 16.66 -8.81
C ALA A 20 -13.37 18.08 -8.76
N GLU A 21 -12.81 19.06 -8.02
CA GLU A 21 -13.29 20.45 -8.04
C GLU A 21 -12.96 21.20 -9.32
N HIS A 22 -11.96 20.73 -10.05
CA HIS A 22 -11.56 21.38 -11.28
C HIS A 22 -12.59 21.16 -12.41
N LEU A 23 -12.70 22.15 -13.27
CA LEU A 23 -13.49 22.04 -14.48
C LEU A 23 -12.91 20.94 -15.37
N LYS A 24 -13.67 19.88 -15.58
CA LYS A 24 -13.27 18.78 -16.44
C LYS A 24 -13.50 19.11 -17.90
N MET A 25 -12.63 18.65 -18.75
CA MET A 25 -12.74 18.74 -20.19
C MET A 25 -13.44 17.49 -20.73
N GLN A 26 -14.58 17.67 -21.39
CA GLN A 26 -15.32 16.60 -22.07
C GLN A 26 -15.39 16.86 -23.55
N LEU A 27 -15.32 15.79 -24.35
CA LEU A 27 -15.62 15.88 -25.76
C LEU A 27 -17.13 16.08 -25.97
N SER A 28 -17.48 16.96 -26.91
CA SER A 28 -18.86 17.23 -27.31
C SER A 28 -19.09 16.67 -28.71
N PHE A 29 -20.31 16.21 -28.95
CA PHE A 29 -20.71 15.64 -30.23
C PHE A 29 -22.03 16.28 -30.68
N ASP A 30 -22.19 16.47 -32.00
CA ASP A 30 -23.45 16.85 -32.60
C ASP A 30 -24.42 15.65 -32.71
N ASP A 31 -25.63 15.91 -33.19
CA ASP A 31 -26.67 14.87 -33.36
C ASP A 31 -26.32 13.81 -34.37
N LYS A 32 -25.26 14.02 -35.19
CA LYS A 32 -24.74 13.09 -36.17
C LYS A 32 -23.52 12.30 -35.64
N GLY A 33 -23.11 12.60 -34.37
CA GLY A 33 -21.96 11.96 -33.76
C GLY A 33 -20.61 12.57 -34.15
N ASN A 34 -20.58 13.73 -34.82
CA ASN A 34 -19.32 14.41 -35.11
C ASN A 34 -18.81 15.14 -33.87
N ASN A 35 -17.52 15.04 -33.62
CA ASN A 35 -16.86 15.77 -32.54
C ASN A 35 -16.89 17.29 -32.80
N THR A 36 -17.51 18.04 -31.89
CA THR A 36 -17.62 19.49 -31.95
C THR A 36 -16.57 20.22 -31.09
N GLY A 37 -15.66 19.46 -30.52
CA GLY A 37 -14.56 19.96 -29.68
C GLY A 37 -14.78 19.72 -28.19
N PRO A 38 -13.77 20.06 -27.38
CA PRO A 38 -13.88 19.93 -25.93
C PRO A 38 -14.75 21.07 -25.35
N ARG A 39 -15.48 20.74 -24.29
CA ARG A 39 -16.16 21.69 -23.43
C ARG A 39 -15.76 21.52 -21.99
N HIS A 40 -15.75 22.58 -21.22
CA HIS A 40 -15.54 22.54 -19.79
C HIS A 40 -16.86 22.27 -19.08
N VAL A 41 -16.88 21.27 -18.23
CA VAL A 41 -18.06 20.86 -17.46
C VAL A 41 -17.71 20.84 -15.99
N ARG A 42 -18.50 21.51 -15.16
CA ARG A 42 -18.43 21.36 -13.72
C ARG A 42 -19.38 20.23 -13.32
N GLU A 43 -18.86 19.23 -12.67
CA GLU A 43 -19.59 18.07 -12.21
C GLU A 43 -19.59 17.98 -10.68
N PHE A 44 -20.55 17.25 -10.12
CA PHE A 44 -20.55 16.97 -8.69
C PHE A 44 -19.44 15.97 -8.35
N PRO A 45 -18.78 16.12 -7.17
CA PRO A 45 -17.86 15.12 -6.68
C PRO A 45 -18.51 13.73 -6.60
N GLY A 46 -17.75 12.70 -6.96
CA GLY A 46 -18.24 11.32 -6.92
C GLY A 46 -18.37 10.77 -5.50
N VAL A 47 -17.60 11.33 -4.55
CA VAL A 47 -17.64 11.00 -3.12
C VAL A 47 -17.63 12.29 -2.32
N ILE A 48 -18.56 12.42 -1.39
CA ILE A 48 -18.67 13.57 -0.48
C ILE A 48 -18.73 13.03 0.93
N ILE A 49 -17.79 13.46 1.78
CA ILE A 49 -17.85 13.19 3.21
C ILE A 49 -18.64 14.33 3.84
N GLU A 50 -19.78 14.00 4.43
CA GLU A 50 -20.70 14.96 5.04
C GLU A 50 -20.20 15.39 6.42
N ASP A 51 -20.67 16.54 6.91
CA ASP A 51 -20.26 17.08 8.22
C ASP A 51 -20.61 16.15 9.42
N ASN A 52 -21.60 15.27 9.26
CA ASN A 52 -22.02 14.29 10.27
C ASN A 52 -21.24 12.95 10.18
N GLY A 53 -20.29 12.84 9.25
CA GLY A 53 -19.48 11.63 9.03
C GLY A 53 -20.13 10.60 8.10
N ASP A 54 -21.30 10.87 7.52
CA ASP A 54 -21.86 10.04 6.46
C ASP A 54 -21.10 10.26 5.14
N VAL A 55 -21.19 9.33 4.22
CA VAL A 55 -20.56 9.43 2.90
C VAL A 55 -21.62 9.35 1.81
N THR A 56 -21.73 10.42 1.01
CA THR A 56 -22.61 10.47 -0.16
C THR A 56 -21.82 10.11 -1.42
N PHE A 57 -22.21 9.01 -2.05
CA PHE A 57 -21.72 8.60 -3.36
C PHE A 57 -22.60 9.20 -4.46
N CYS A 58 -21.96 9.72 -5.52
CA CYS A 58 -22.63 10.39 -6.61
C CYS A 58 -22.07 9.89 -7.96
N PHE A 59 -22.93 9.55 -8.91
CA PHE A 59 -22.55 9.10 -10.24
C PHE A 59 -23.46 9.70 -11.31
N TYR A 60 -22.89 10.27 -12.38
CA TYR A 60 -23.66 10.81 -13.50
C TYR A 60 -23.89 9.75 -14.56
N ALA A 61 -25.12 9.28 -14.68
CA ALA A 61 -25.54 8.29 -15.69
C ALA A 61 -27.01 8.51 -16.10
N PRO A 62 -27.30 9.56 -16.88
CA PRO A 62 -28.70 9.96 -17.16
C PRO A 62 -29.51 8.91 -17.93
N GLN A 63 -28.86 8.02 -18.69
CA GLN A 63 -29.51 6.99 -19.47
C GLN A 63 -29.57 5.63 -18.76
N ALA A 64 -28.87 5.45 -17.62
CA ALA A 64 -28.86 4.20 -16.89
C ALA A 64 -30.24 3.87 -16.30
N LYS A 65 -30.52 2.57 -16.20
CA LYS A 65 -31.72 2.03 -15.57
C LYS A 65 -31.50 1.75 -14.09
N GLN A 66 -30.26 1.40 -13.72
CA GLN A 66 -29.86 1.07 -12.36
C GLN A 66 -28.40 1.48 -12.14
N VAL A 67 -28.12 2.07 -10.99
CA VAL A 67 -26.75 2.33 -10.55
C VAL A 67 -26.64 1.92 -9.09
N SER A 68 -25.52 1.32 -8.73
CA SER A 68 -25.21 0.95 -7.35
C SER A 68 -23.73 1.14 -7.06
N VAL A 69 -23.38 1.25 -5.78
CA VAL A 69 -22.00 1.32 -5.30
C VAL A 69 -21.76 0.23 -4.28
N ALA A 70 -20.56 -0.37 -4.29
CA ALA A 70 -20.12 -1.34 -3.31
C ALA A 70 -18.73 -1.00 -2.81
N GLY A 71 -18.50 -1.12 -1.53
CA GLY A 71 -17.17 -1.02 -0.93
C GLY A 71 -16.50 -2.36 -0.76
N TRP A 72 -15.24 -2.33 -0.39
CA TRP A 72 -14.46 -3.50 -0.04
C TRP A 72 -14.32 -3.57 1.48
N LEU A 73 -14.47 -4.78 2.05
CA LEU A 73 -14.26 -5.08 3.48
C LEU A 73 -14.94 -4.08 4.43
N ALA A 74 -14.18 -3.21 5.09
CA ALA A 74 -14.65 -2.31 6.14
C ALA A 74 -15.73 -1.32 5.69
N MET A 75 -15.77 -0.93 4.43
CA MET A 75 -16.77 0.03 3.95
C MET A 75 -18.20 -0.51 3.97
N THR A 76 -18.40 -1.73 3.81
CA THR A 76 -19.58 -2.59 3.97
C THR A 76 -19.53 -3.73 2.94
N ASN A 77 -19.83 -4.92 3.34
CA ASN A 77 -19.97 -6.07 2.43
C ASN A 77 -21.33 -6.04 1.67
N LYS A 78 -21.86 -4.85 1.41
CA LYS A 78 -23.17 -4.68 0.79
C LYS A 78 -23.05 -3.78 -0.44
N ARG A 79 -23.86 -4.10 -1.43
CA ARG A 79 -24.13 -3.23 -2.54
C ARG A 79 -25.24 -2.26 -2.14
N HIS A 80 -25.02 -0.97 -2.32
CA HIS A 80 -25.99 0.10 -2.06
C HIS A 80 -26.60 0.55 -3.38
N GLU A 81 -27.91 0.37 -3.53
CA GLU A 81 -28.65 0.88 -4.68
C GLU A 81 -28.74 2.39 -4.59
N MET A 82 -28.52 3.05 -5.71
CA MET A 82 -28.55 4.51 -5.80
C MET A 82 -29.88 5.00 -6.37
N THR A 83 -30.30 6.20 -5.97
CA THR A 83 -31.52 6.84 -6.46
C THR A 83 -31.17 7.91 -7.48
N LYS A 84 -31.85 7.89 -8.64
CA LYS A 84 -31.69 8.87 -9.70
C LYS A 84 -32.46 10.15 -9.41
N ASP A 85 -31.77 11.30 -9.51
CA ASP A 85 -32.44 12.59 -9.45
C ASP A 85 -32.88 13.11 -10.84
N LYS A 86 -33.56 14.26 -10.85
CA LYS A 86 -34.06 14.90 -12.08
C LYS A 86 -32.95 15.36 -13.04
N ASP A 87 -31.73 15.56 -12.54
CA ASP A 87 -30.60 16.08 -13.29
C ASP A 87 -29.74 14.93 -13.88
N GLY A 88 -30.16 13.68 -13.64
CA GLY A 88 -29.50 12.49 -14.18
C GLY A 88 -28.36 11.94 -13.31
N TYR A 89 -28.16 12.50 -12.13
CA TYR A 89 -27.24 11.96 -11.14
C TYR A 89 -27.91 10.88 -10.29
N TRP A 90 -27.12 9.88 -9.96
CA TRP A 90 -27.49 8.83 -9.03
C TRP A 90 -26.77 9.07 -7.71
N ARG A 91 -27.47 8.95 -6.59
CA ARG A 91 -26.94 9.20 -5.24
C ARG A 91 -27.38 8.15 -4.24
N VAL A 92 -26.49 7.88 -3.29
CA VAL A 92 -26.80 7.17 -2.05
C VAL A 92 -25.90 7.69 -0.94
N THR A 93 -26.46 7.86 0.26
CA THR A 93 -25.70 8.20 1.46
C THR A 93 -25.56 6.96 2.34
N VAL A 94 -24.34 6.67 2.76
CA VAL A 94 -24.00 5.52 3.60
C VAL A 94 -23.42 6.01 4.90
N SER A 95 -23.99 5.56 6.01
CA SER A 95 -23.56 5.91 7.37
C SER A 95 -22.68 4.83 7.98
N GLY A 96 -21.85 5.21 8.96
CA GLY A 96 -21.07 4.26 9.76
C GLY A 96 -19.84 3.68 9.07
N ILE A 97 -19.32 4.36 8.04
CA ILE A 97 -18.06 3.99 7.41
C ILE A 97 -16.92 4.35 8.39
N PRO A 98 -16.05 3.42 8.77
CA PRO A 98 -14.97 3.70 9.70
C PRO A 98 -13.90 4.62 9.08
N ALA A 99 -13.11 5.28 9.93
CA ALA A 99 -11.96 6.05 9.49
C ALA A 99 -10.95 5.18 8.74
N GLY A 100 -10.30 5.74 7.71
CA GLY A 100 -9.25 5.10 6.95
C GLY A 100 -9.52 5.00 5.45
N TYR A 101 -8.71 4.22 4.77
CA TYR A 101 -8.68 4.09 3.33
C TYR A 101 -9.70 3.07 2.82
N HIS A 102 -10.58 3.48 1.90
CA HIS A 102 -11.66 2.63 1.38
C HIS A 102 -11.67 2.60 -0.14
N TYR A 103 -11.51 1.42 -0.71
CA TYR A 103 -11.85 1.16 -2.11
C TYR A 103 -13.36 1.04 -2.30
N HIS A 104 -13.86 1.52 -3.45
CA HIS A 104 -15.25 1.34 -3.84
C HIS A 104 -15.41 1.22 -5.36
N GLU A 105 -16.48 0.59 -5.78
CA GLU A 105 -16.78 0.31 -7.18
C GLU A 105 -18.22 0.69 -7.50
N TYR A 106 -18.41 1.29 -8.67
CA TYR A 106 -19.74 1.60 -9.19
C TYR A 106 -20.16 0.54 -10.21
N PHE A 107 -21.46 0.26 -10.24
CA PHE A 107 -22.07 -0.66 -11.19
C PHE A 107 -23.21 0.06 -11.91
N VAL A 108 -23.06 0.26 -13.21
CA VAL A 108 -24.06 0.88 -14.09
C VAL A 108 -24.67 -0.19 -14.97
N ASP A 109 -25.97 -0.45 -14.82
CA ASP A 109 -26.70 -1.52 -15.51
C ASP A 109 -25.97 -2.89 -15.43
N GLY A 110 -25.36 -3.16 -14.27
CA GLY A 110 -24.62 -4.39 -13.99
C GLY A 110 -23.12 -4.37 -14.37
N THR A 111 -22.68 -3.37 -15.12
CA THR A 111 -21.26 -3.24 -15.51
C THR A 111 -20.47 -2.47 -14.48
N CYS A 112 -19.32 -3.03 -14.01
CA CYS A 112 -18.41 -2.33 -13.13
C CYS A 112 -17.69 -1.21 -13.89
N VAL A 113 -17.73 0.02 -13.36
CA VAL A 113 -17.17 1.20 -14.01
C VAL A 113 -16.40 2.07 -13.00
N VAL A 114 -15.40 2.78 -13.50
CA VAL A 114 -14.70 3.81 -12.72
C VAL A 114 -15.47 5.12 -12.79
N ASN A 115 -15.66 5.75 -11.65
CA ASN A 115 -16.24 7.10 -11.59
C ASN A 115 -15.14 8.15 -11.76
N PRO A 116 -15.14 8.93 -12.85
CA PRO A 116 -14.11 9.94 -13.07
C PRO A 116 -14.24 11.17 -12.15
N GLN A 117 -15.34 11.31 -11.40
CA GLN A 117 -15.57 12.36 -10.41
C GLN A 117 -15.10 11.99 -9.00
N ALA A 118 -14.64 10.76 -8.77
CA ALA A 118 -14.07 10.32 -7.50
C ALA A 118 -12.57 10.06 -7.66
N PRO A 119 -11.77 10.17 -6.60
CA PRO A 119 -10.36 9.81 -6.67
C PRO A 119 -10.16 8.38 -7.19
N VAL A 120 -9.12 8.18 -8.00
CA VAL A 120 -8.77 6.90 -8.58
C VAL A 120 -7.35 6.51 -8.21
N GLY A 121 -7.16 5.24 -7.88
CA GLY A 121 -5.87 4.62 -7.58
C GLY A 121 -5.72 3.31 -8.33
N TYR A 122 -4.70 2.55 -7.97
CA TYR A 122 -4.44 1.23 -8.52
C TYR A 122 -4.45 0.19 -7.39
N GLY A 123 -5.26 -0.82 -7.52
CA GLY A 123 -5.36 -1.94 -6.60
C GLY A 123 -6.11 -3.10 -7.24
N ALA A 124 -5.92 -4.32 -6.74
CA ALA A 124 -6.54 -5.51 -7.30
C ALA A 124 -6.32 -5.68 -8.82
N HIS A 125 -5.13 -5.32 -9.33
CA HIS A 125 -4.74 -5.34 -10.75
C HIS A 125 -5.55 -4.43 -11.67
N LYS A 126 -6.20 -3.40 -11.15
CA LYS A 126 -7.02 -2.47 -11.94
C LYS A 126 -7.03 -1.05 -11.36
N VAL A 127 -7.50 -0.12 -12.17
CA VAL A 127 -7.89 1.20 -11.68
C VAL A 127 -9.16 1.06 -10.86
N VAL A 128 -9.20 1.67 -9.69
CA VAL A 128 -10.29 1.58 -8.73
C VAL A 128 -10.52 2.93 -8.05
N ASN A 129 -11.77 3.26 -7.76
CA ASN A 129 -12.07 4.44 -6.96
C ASN A 129 -11.76 4.20 -5.48
N PHE A 130 -11.38 5.26 -4.79
CA PHE A 130 -11.15 5.22 -3.36
C PHE A 130 -11.50 6.55 -2.68
N PHE A 131 -11.51 6.55 -1.37
CA PHE A 131 -11.47 7.75 -0.52
C PHE A 131 -10.79 7.41 0.79
N ASP A 132 -10.29 8.43 1.49
CA ASP A 132 -9.74 8.31 2.84
C ASP A 132 -10.74 8.98 3.81
N MET A 133 -11.38 8.18 4.67
CA MET A 133 -12.30 8.68 5.68
C MET A 133 -11.50 9.28 6.84
N PRO A 134 -11.70 10.55 7.19
CA PRO A 134 -10.98 11.18 8.30
C PRO A 134 -11.18 10.45 9.63
N GLY A 135 -10.15 10.44 10.46
CA GLY A 135 -10.15 9.87 11.79
C GLY A 135 -9.34 10.72 12.77
N GLU A 136 -9.24 10.27 14.00
CA GLU A 136 -8.45 10.94 15.04
C GLU A 136 -6.93 10.80 14.81
N GLU A 137 -6.50 9.74 14.12
CA GLU A 137 -5.09 9.47 13.87
C GLU A 137 -4.59 10.26 12.66
N ASP A 138 -3.55 11.06 12.87
CA ASP A 138 -3.00 11.97 11.87
C ASP A 138 -1.55 11.63 11.44
N PHE A 139 -1.02 10.50 11.87
CA PHE A 139 0.37 10.12 11.63
C PHE A 139 0.72 9.93 10.14
N TYR A 140 -0.28 9.74 9.29
CA TYR A 140 -0.16 9.56 7.84
C TYR A 140 -0.66 10.76 7.02
N THR A 141 -0.98 11.88 7.68
CA THR A 141 -1.41 13.12 7.01
C THR A 141 -0.21 14.00 6.67
N LEU A 142 -0.36 14.83 5.64
CA LEU A 142 0.63 15.85 5.33
C LEU A 142 0.63 16.90 6.45
N LYS A 143 1.80 17.08 7.10
CA LYS A 143 2.03 18.09 8.15
C LYS A 143 3.08 19.09 7.70
N ASP A 144 3.14 20.25 8.31
CA ASP A 144 4.20 21.26 8.10
C ASP A 144 5.47 20.84 8.87
N VAL A 145 6.20 19.89 8.31
CA VAL A 145 7.47 19.34 8.82
C VAL A 145 8.46 19.22 7.66
N PRO A 146 9.76 19.04 7.91
CA PRO A 146 10.69 18.72 6.82
C PRO A 146 10.29 17.42 6.10
N HIS A 147 10.26 17.47 4.77
CA HIS A 147 9.85 16.34 3.92
C HIS A 147 11.03 15.65 3.27
N GLY A 148 10.92 14.32 3.17
CA GLY A 148 11.78 13.52 2.33
C GLY A 148 11.42 13.63 0.84
N THR A 149 12.21 12.98 -0.01
CA THR A 149 12.02 12.99 -1.45
C THR A 149 11.63 11.61 -1.95
N LEU A 150 10.62 11.56 -2.81
CA LEU A 150 10.27 10.36 -3.58
C LEU A 150 11.01 10.37 -4.92
N ARG A 151 11.68 9.27 -5.24
CA ARG A 151 12.45 9.08 -6.46
C ARG A 151 11.96 7.83 -7.19
N VAL A 152 11.89 7.90 -8.51
CA VAL A 152 11.64 6.74 -9.36
C VAL A 152 12.94 6.40 -10.05
N GLU A 153 13.39 5.17 -9.88
CA GLU A 153 14.64 4.68 -10.42
C GLU A 153 14.43 3.44 -11.27
N HIS A 154 15.33 3.26 -12.22
CA HIS A 154 15.29 2.15 -13.17
C HIS A 154 16.58 1.35 -13.09
N PHE A 155 16.47 0.04 -12.98
CA PHE A 155 17.62 -0.86 -13.04
C PHE A 155 17.34 -2.06 -13.93
N TYR A 156 18.37 -2.57 -14.59
CA TYR A 156 18.25 -3.81 -15.35
C TYR A 156 18.35 -4.99 -14.40
N SER A 157 17.36 -5.88 -14.43
CA SER A 157 17.39 -7.12 -13.68
C SER A 157 17.82 -8.28 -14.58
N SER A 158 18.94 -8.88 -14.22
CA SER A 158 19.47 -10.07 -14.88
C SER A 158 18.57 -11.30 -14.64
N VAL A 159 17.86 -11.32 -13.52
CA VAL A 159 16.94 -12.40 -13.12
C VAL A 159 15.68 -12.38 -13.97
N THR A 160 15.09 -11.20 -14.16
CA THR A 160 13.85 -11.06 -14.96
C THR A 160 14.10 -10.77 -16.43
N GLY A 161 15.36 -10.48 -16.82
CA GLY A 161 15.74 -10.18 -18.20
C GLY A 161 15.19 -8.86 -18.75
N ARG A 162 14.83 -7.91 -17.87
CA ARG A 162 14.25 -6.62 -18.26
C ARG A 162 14.60 -5.48 -17.30
N THR A 163 14.40 -4.25 -17.75
CA THR A 163 14.43 -3.09 -16.86
C THR A 163 13.24 -3.11 -15.91
N ARG A 164 13.51 -2.80 -14.65
CA ARG A 164 12.52 -2.72 -13.58
C ARG A 164 12.57 -1.35 -12.94
N ASP A 165 11.43 -0.96 -12.41
CA ASP A 165 11.27 0.26 -11.65
C ASP A 165 11.33 -0.03 -10.16
N CYS A 166 11.86 0.91 -9.39
CA CYS A 166 11.70 0.96 -7.95
C CYS A 166 11.42 2.39 -7.50
N TRP A 167 10.51 2.52 -6.54
CA TRP A 167 10.24 3.79 -5.89
C TRP A 167 11.05 3.88 -4.60
N ILE A 168 11.66 5.03 -4.38
CA ILE A 168 12.59 5.22 -3.27
C ILE A 168 12.20 6.47 -2.51
N TYR A 169 12.00 6.31 -1.21
CA TYR A 169 11.92 7.42 -0.29
C TYR A 169 13.31 7.67 0.30
N THR A 170 13.81 8.91 0.21
CA THR A 170 14.98 9.39 0.92
C THR A 170 14.55 10.36 2.01
N PRO A 171 15.08 10.27 3.26
CA PRO A 171 14.58 11.05 4.38
C PRO A 171 14.92 12.54 4.24
N PRO A 172 14.25 13.43 5.02
CA PRO A 172 14.63 14.85 5.09
C PRO A 172 16.12 15.02 5.42
N GLY A 173 16.77 15.97 4.77
CA GLY A 173 18.21 16.23 4.91
C GLY A 173 19.11 15.31 4.08
N TYR A 174 18.55 14.35 3.33
CA TYR A 174 19.36 13.44 2.53
C TYR A 174 20.24 14.17 1.49
N ASP A 175 19.72 15.16 0.79
CA ASP A 175 20.47 15.85 -0.27
C ASP A 175 21.46 16.89 0.28
N GLU A 176 21.33 17.28 1.54
CA GLU A 176 22.21 18.26 2.23
C GLU A 176 23.36 17.56 2.99
N GLU A 177 23.12 16.44 3.65
CA GLU A 177 24.09 15.73 4.49
C GLU A 177 24.91 14.71 3.69
N MET A 178 25.83 15.17 2.85
CA MET A 178 26.53 14.36 1.84
C MET A 178 27.40 13.22 2.39
N GLU A 179 27.86 13.32 3.63
CA GLU A 179 28.74 12.31 4.28
C GLU A 179 27.96 11.26 5.07
N LYS A 180 26.66 11.45 5.22
CA LYS A 180 25.83 10.55 6.04
C LYS A 180 25.34 9.36 5.23
N GLU A 181 25.53 8.18 5.78
CA GLU A 181 24.96 6.93 5.29
C GLU A 181 23.69 6.58 6.08
N TYR A 182 22.77 5.92 5.41
CA TYR A 182 21.44 5.61 5.94
C TYR A 182 21.17 4.10 5.91
N PRO A 183 20.49 3.55 6.91
CA PRO A 183 19.97 2.18 6.84
C PRO A 183 18.84 2.11 5.81
N VAL A 184 18.55 0.89 5.33
CA VAL A 184 17.59 0.66 4.25
C VAL A 184 16.49 -0.30 4.68
N LEU A 185 15.24 0.10 4.47
CA LEU A 185 14.06 -0.77 4.54
C LEU A 185 13.61 -1.13 3.11
N TYR A 186 13.61 -2.41 2.77
CA TYR A 186 12.99 -2.95 1.57
C TYR A 186 11.53 -3.30 1.88
N LEU A 187 10.58 -2.51 1.33
CA LEU A 187 9.17 -2.56 1.70
C LEU A 187 8.30 -3.04 0.54
N GLN A 188 7.59 -4.18 0.74
CA GLN A 188 6.88 -4.86 -0.33
C GLN A 188 5.37 -4.67 -0.25
N HIS A 189 4.75 -4.44 -1.42
CA HIS A 189 3.30 -4.34 -1.59
C HIS A 189 2.63 -5.72 -1.61
N GLY A 190 1.30 -5.76 -1.60
CA GLY A 190 0.49 -6.98 -1.63
C GLY A 190 0.06 -7.43 -3.02
N GLY A 191 -0.76 -8.46 -3.05
CA GLY A 191 -1.37 -8.97 -4.28
C GLY A 191 -2.26 -7.92 -4.94
N GLY A 192 -2.12 -7.75 -6.26
CA GLY A 192 -2.91 -6.79 -7.02
C GLY A 192 -2.43 -5.34 -6.96
N GLU A 193 -1.36 -5.07 -6.23
CA GLU A 193 -0.71 -3.76 -6.09
C GLU A 193 0.55 -3.70 -6.97
N ASN A 194 1.29 -2.61 -6.87
CA ASN A 194 2.61 -2.43 -7.50
C ASN A 194 3.52 -1.58 -6.58
N GLU A 195 4.70 -1.20 -7.08
CA GLU A 195 5.71 -0.42 -6.37
C GLU A 195 5.22 0.94 -5.86
N THR A 196 4.09 1.45 -6.37
CA THR A 196 3.52 2.74 -5.95
C THR A 196 2.59 2.63 -4.73
N GLY A 197 2.14 1.42 -4.39
CA GLY A 197 1.09 1.18 -3.40
C GLY A 197 1.41 1.76 -2.01
N TRP A 198 2.63 1.60 -1.55
CA TRP A 198 3.06 2.16 -0.26
C TRP A 198 3.11 3.69 -0.25
N VAL A 199 3.30 4.34 -1.41
CA VAL A 199 3.25 5.81 -1.51
C VAL A 199 1.80 6.29 -1.57
N TRP A 200 1.02 5.76 -2.49
CA TRP A 200 -0.33 6.27 -2.74
C TRP A 200 -1.32 5.86 -1.67
N GLN A 201 -1.49 4.57 -1.47
CA GLN A 201 -2.42 4.06 -0.45
C GLN A 201 -1.78 4.04 0.94
N GLY A 202 -0.51 3.66 1.02
CA GLY A 202 0.23 3.49 2.27
C GLY A 202 0.67 4.78 2.94
N LYS A 203 0.84 5.87 2.16
CA LYS A 203 1.31 7.18 2.67
C LYS A 203 2.65 7.11 3.41
N VAL A 204 3.53 6.20 2.98
CA VAL A 204 4.81 5.92 3.63
C VAL A 204 5.67 7.17 3.80
N ASN A 205 5.69 8.06 2.80
CA ASN A 205 6.43 9.32 2.86
C ASN A 205 5.95 10.22 4.01
N TYR A 206 4.64 10.43 4.15
CA TYR A 206 4.10 11.25 5.25
C TYR A 206 4.28 10.58 6.61
N ILE A 207 4.09 9.25 6.69
CA ILE A 207 4.35 8.50 7.91
C ILE A 207 5.79 8.71 8.37
N MET A 208 6.75 8.57 7.46
CA MET A 208 8.17 8.70 7.78
C MET A 208 8.54 10.15 8.15
N ASP A 209 8.09 11.14 7.36
CA ASP A 209 8.35 12.55 7.63
C ASP A 209 7.87 12.96 9.02
N ASN A 210 6.62 12.58 9.36
CA ASN A 210 6.03 12.87 10.66
C ASN A 210 6.81 12.18 11.81
N LEU A 211 7.12 10.89 11.66
CA LEU A 211 7.84 10.14 12.71
C LEU A 211 9.29 10.62 12.88
N ILE A 212 9.96 11.03 11.82
CA ILE A 212 11.32 11.60 11.88
C ILE A 212 11.28 12.95 12.57
N ALA A 213 10.33 13.82 12.22
CA ALA A 213 10.15 15.13 12.85
C ALA A 213 9.84 15.01 14.37
N GLU A 214 9.10 13.97 14.75
CA GLU A 214 8.80 13.63 16.15
C GLU A 214 9.94 12.88 16.87
N ASN A 215 11.08 12.61 16.20
CA ASN A 215 12.22 11.81 16.71
C ASN A 215 11.79 10.39 17.17
N LYS A 216 10.75 9.84 16.58
CA LYS A 216 10.22 8.50 16.91
C LYS A 216 10.89 7.38 16.12
N CYS A 217 11.46 7.67 14.95
CA CYS A 217 12.20 6.69 14.16
C CYS A 217 13.52 7.25 13.64
N ARG A 218 14.46 6.35 13.32
CA ARG A 218 15.72 6.72 12.67
C ARG A 218 15.46 7.09 11.22
N PRO A 219 16.02 8.20 10.69
CA PRO A 219 16.01 8.48 9.25
C PRO A 219 16.59 7.28 8.46
N MET A 220 15.86 6.81 7.46
CA MET A 220 16.23 5.66 6.65
C MET A 220 15.78 5.85 5.20
N ILE A 221 16.42 5.14 4.29
CA ILE A 221 15.95 4.99 2.91
C ILE A 221 14.93 3.86 2.86
N ILE A 222 13.84 4.05 2.12
CA ILE A 222 12.87 2.99 1.88
C ILE A 222 12.82 2.68 0.39
N VAL A 223 12.99 1.41 0.04
CA VAL A 223 13.00 0.92 -1.34
C VAL A 223 11.76 0.06 -1.56
N MET A 224 10.92 0.47 -2.49
CA MET A 224 9.66 -0.19 -2.85
C MET A 224 9.78 -0.76 -4.27
N ASN A 225 9.75 -2.08 -4.38
CA ASN A 225 9.84 -2.80 -5.65
C ASN A 225 8.50 -3.42 -6.02
N CYS A 226 8.29 -3.63 -7.33
CA CYS A 226 7.25 -4.54 -7.76
C CYS A 226 7.63 -5.98 -7.39
N LEU A 227 6.76 -6.68 -6.64
CA LEU A 227 7.02 -8.05 -6.19
C LEU A 227 6.92 -9.10 -7.30
N TYR A 228 6.32 -8.75 -8.45
CA TYR A 228 6.14 -9.67 -9.57
C TYR A 228 7.41 -9.76 -10.40
N CYS A 229 8.20 -10.81 -10.16
CA CYS A 229 9.51 -11.06 -10.78
C CYS A 229 9.47 -12.19 -11.81
N VAL A 230 8.40 -12.28 -12.59
CA VAL A 230 8.22 -13.27 -13.64
C VAL A 230 9.20 -13.00 -14.79
N ASN A 231 9.90 -14.04 -15.24
CA ASN A 231 10.70 -14.00 -16.45
C ASN A 231 9.83 -14.42 -17.66
N HIS A 232 9.39 -13.45 -18.44
CA HIS A 232 8.51 -13.69 -19.59
C HIS A 232 9.17 -14.45 -20.76
N GLN A 233 10.47 -14.71 -20.70
CA GLN A 233 11.17 -15.55 -21.68
C GLN A 233 11.08 -17.04 -21.31
N LYS A 234 10.61 -17.34 -20.10
CA LYS A 234 10.33 -18.70 -19.62
C LYS A 234 8.82 -18.81 -19.40
N GLU A 235 8.25 -19.96 -19.68
CA GLU A 235 6.87 -20.28 -19.26
C GLU A 235 6.85 -20.48 -17.75
N GLU A 236 6.81 -19.37 -17.00
CA GLU A 236 6.71 -19.39 -15.55
C GLU A 236 5.28 -19.08 -15.12
N GLU A 237 4.79 -19.80 -14.14
CA GLU A 237 3.50 -19.52 -13.53
C GLU A 237 3.49 -18.13 -12.86
N PHE A 238 2.34 -17.53 -12.82
CA PHE A 238 2.05 -16.13 -12.42
C PHE A 238 2.58 -15.72 -11.03
N ILE A 239 3.05 -16.60 -10.18
CA ILE A 239 3.30 -16.29 -8.78
C ILE A 239 4.73 -15.82 -8.57
N ALA A 240 4.85 -14.51 -8.41
CA ALA A 240 5.95 -13.76 -7.83
C ALA A 240 7.37 -14.03 -8.39
N GLY A 241 7.57 -15.08 -9.17
CA GLY A 241 8.86 -15.40 -9.76
C GLY A 241 9.99 -15.47 -8.72
N ASP A 242 11.21 -15.23 -9.17
CA ASP A 242 12.42 -15.27 -8.37
C ASP A 242 12.74 -13.90 -7.74
N PHE A 243 11.85 -13.45 -6.83
CA PHE A 243 11.95 -12.13 -6.20
C PHE A 243 13.23 -11.99 -5.34
N ASP A 244 13.56 -12.99 -4.54
CA ASP A 244 14.72 -12.94 -3.66
C ASP A 244 16.03 -12.84 -4.45
N SER A 245 16.19 -13.59 -5.53
CA SER A 245 17.33 -13.44 -6.43
C SER A 245 17.39 -12.06 -7.08
N MET A 246 16.26 -11.53 -7.55
CA MET A 246 16.20 -10.18 -8.11
C MET A 246 16.59 -9.12 -7.08
N LEU A 247 16.08 -9.25 -5.85
CA LEU A 247 16.40 -8.31 -4.79
C LEU A 247 17.89 -8.33 -4.45
N LEU A 248 18.44 -9.52 -4.23
CA LEU A 248 19.83 -9.67 -3.76
C LEU A 248 20.89 -9.47 -4.86
N LYS A 249 20.62 -9.92 -6.09
CA LYS A 249 21.61 -9.86 -7.18
C LYS A 249 21.57 -8.56 -7.96
N ASP A 250 20.40 -7.95 -8.10
CA ASP A 250 20.20 -6.82 -8.99
C ASP A 250 19.86 -5.53 -8.21
N CYS A 251 18.82 -5.56 -7.35
CA CYS A 251 18.30 -4.35 -6.71
C CYS A 251 19.24 -3.83 -5.59
N ILE A 252 19.63 -4.67 -4.62
CA ILE A 252 20.50 -4.23 -3.52
C ILE A 252 21.82 -3.66 -4.05
N PRO A 253 22.57 -4.32 -4.95
CA PRO A 253 23.80 -3.74 -5.51
C PRO A 253 23.56 -2.42 -6.28
N PHE A 254 22.41 -2.28 -6.94
CA PHE A 254 22.05 -1.02 -7.60
C PHE A 254 21.83 0.12 -6.58
N ILE A 255 21.10 -0.15 -5.48
CA ILE A 255 20.84 0.82 -4.42
C ILE A 255 22.14 1.23 -3.73
N GLU A 256 22.98 0.27 -3.36
CA GLU A 256 24.27 0.51 -2.70
C GLU A 256 25.26 1.31 -3.55
N LYS A 257 25.20 1.15 -4.87
CA LYS A 257 26.01 1.92 -5.80
C LYS A 257 25.52 3.35 -5.98
N LYS A 258 24.20 3.58 -5.88
CA LYS A 258 23.58 4.85 -6.29
C LYS A 258 23.24 5.75 -5.10
N PHE A 259 23.00 5.18 -3.94
CA PHE A 259 22.56 5.90 -2.74
C PHE A 259 23.58 5.73 -1.60
N ARG A 260 23.60 6.71 -0.69
CA ARG A 260 24.43 6.65 0.51
C ARG A 260 23.77 5.74 1.55
N VAL A 261 24.07 4.48 1.47
CA VAL A 261 23.51 3.43 2.34
C VAL A 261 24.62 2.76 3.14
N ALA A 262 24.34 2.47 4.41
CA ALA A 262 25.17 1.60 5.21
C ALA A 262 25.00 0.16 4.70
N THR A 263 26.09 -0.43 4.19
CA THR A 263 26.04 -1.68 3.40
C THR A 263 26.12 -2.95 4.25
N ASP A 264 26.34 -2.82 5.55
CA ASP A 264 26.34 -3.99 6.46
C ASP A 264 24.91 -4.49 6.71
N ASP A 265 24.81 -5.80 7.00
CA ASP A 265 23.51 -6.45 7.22
C ASP A 265 22.74 -5.85 8.42
N ALA A 266 23.44 -5.33 9.44
CA ALA A 266 22.81 -4.71 10.61
C ALA A 266 21.96 -3.45 10.25
N ASN A 267 22.19 -2.87 9.09
CA ASN A 267 21.50 -1.71 8.57
C ASN A 267 20.49 -2.04 7.45
N ARG A 268 20.09 -3.32 7.31
CA ARG A 268 19.04 -3.75 6.38
C ARG A 268 17.80 -4.25 7.11
N ALA A 269 16.65 -3.86 6.64
CA ALA A 269 15.35 -4.37 7.06
C ALA A 269 14.51 -4.78 5.85
N MET A 270 13.63 -5.72 6.03
CA MET A 270 12.64 -6.09 5.03
C MET A 270 11.27 -6.24 5.65
N ALA A 271 10.25 -5.67 5.02
CA ALA A 271 8.87 -5.81 5.45
C ALA A 271 7.93 -5.88 4.24
N GLY A 272 6.73 -6.39 4.44
CA GLY A 272 5.71 -6.42 3.41
C GLY A 272 4.34 -6.78 3.94
N LEU A 273 3.33 -6.43 3.15
CA LEU A 273 1.93 -6.72 3.45
C LEU A 273 1.38 -7.87 2.59
N SER A 274 0.52 -8.72 3.15
CA SER A 274 -0.18 -9.78 2.40
C SER A 274 0.78 -10.65 1.56
N MET A 275 0.70 -10.63 0.23
CA MET A 275 1.65 -11.32 -0.65
C MET A 275 3.09 -10.80 -0.48
N GLY A 276 3.28 -9.51 -0.19
CA GLY A 276 4.59 -8.95 0.13
C GLY A 276 5.15 -9.47 1.45
N SER A 277 4.31 -9.82 2.42
CA SER A 277 4.74 -10.50 3.65
C SER A 277 5.30 -11.88 3.35
N TYR A 278 4.66 -12.59 2.42
CA TYR A 278 5.13 -13.88 1.95
C TYR A 278 6.52 -13.78 1.27
N GLN A 279 6.70 -12.77 0.40
CA GLN A 279 8.03 -12.53 -0.21
C GLN A 279 9.08 -12.16 0.85
N THR A 280 8.66 -11.42 1.88
CA THR A 280 9.54 -11.10 3.00
C THR A 280 9.96 -12.37 3.74
N ILE A 281 9.04 -13.27 4.08
CA ILE A 281 9.33 -14.56 4.71
C ILE A 281 10.29 -15.39 3.83
N MET A 282 9.95 -15.56 2.56
CA MET A 282 10.75 -16.36 1.63
C MET A 282 12.19 -15.85 1.53
N THR A 283 12.34 -14.53 1.30
CA THR A 283 13.66 -13.92 1.15
C THR A 283 14.47 -13.98 2.44
N THR A 284 13.90 -13.56 3.56
CA THR A 284 14.64 -13.46 4.83
C THR A 284 14.95 -14.81 5.44
N MET A 285 14.09 -15.81 5.26
CA MET A 285 14.32 -17.17 5.76
C MET A 285 15.31 -17.95 4.89
N ARG A 286 15.34 -17.70 3.58
CA ARG A 286 16.37 -18.30 2.69
C ARG A 286 17.74 -17.69 2.93
N HIS A 287 17.81 -16.42 3.30
CA HIS A 287 19.02 -15.65 3.53
C HIS A 287 19.07 -15.13 4.97
N LEU A 288 18.94 -16.04 5.94
CA LEU A 288 18.86 -15.73 7.36
C LEU A 288 20.08 -14.93 7.84
N GLY A 289 19.83 -13.73 8.36
CA GLY A 289 20.86 -12.78 8.82
C GLY A 289 21.12 -11.62 7.87
N CYS A 290 20.75 -11.72 6.57
CA CYS A 290 20.89 -10.59 5.65
C CYS A 290 19.92 -9.43 5.96
N PHE A 291 18.84 -9.71 6.68
CA PHE A 291 17.83 -8.74 7.11
C PHE A 291 17.47 -9.00 8.58
N PRO A 292 18.18 -8.40 9.53
CA PRO A 292 17.92 -8.64 10.97
C PRO A 292 16.57 -8.11 11.46
N TYR A 293 15.93 -7.21 10.71
CA TYR A 293 14.62 -6.66 11.04
C TYR A 293 13.60 -7.10 9.99
N ILE A 294 12.64 -7.90 10.42
CA ILE A 294 11.67 -8.57 9.55
C ILE A 294 10.26 -8.17 9.96
N GLY A 295 9.49 -7.56 9.04
CA GLY A 295 8.11 -7.12 9.27
C GLY A 295 7.12 -7.90 8.40
N ILE A 296 6.21 -8.63 9.05
CA ILE A 296 5.16 -9.43 8.42
C ILE A 296 3.82 -8.78 8.70
N PHE A 297 3.26 -8.09 7.69
CA PHE A 297 1.98 -7.37 7.84
C PHE A 297 0.86 -8.18 7.17
N SER A 298 -0.13 -8.59 7.95
CA SER A 298 -1.26 -9.42 7.50
C SER A 298 -0.82 -10.64 6.70
N GLY A 299 0.18 -11.35 7.19
CA GLY A 299 0.77 -12.55 6.60
C GLY A 299 0.84 -13.71 7.59
N ILE A 300 0.95 -14.91 7.06
CA ILE A 300 1.08 -16.16 7.82
C ILE A 300 2.33 -16.93 7.38
N LEU A 301 2.85 -17.77 8.28
CA LEU A 301 3.93 -18.69 8.00
C LEU A 301 3.36 -19.96 7.34
N GLU A 302 2.82 -19.83 6.14
CA GLU A 302 2.26 -20.96 5.41
C GLU A 302 3.22 -21.38 4.29
N ARG A 303 3.63 -22.65 4.31
CA ARG A 303 4.42 -23.20 3.21
C ARG A 303 3.54 -23.35 1.98
N ARG A 304 3.75 -22.47 1.02
CA ARG A 304 3.03 -22.52 -0.25
C ARG A 304 3.67 -23.53 -1.20
N TRP A 305 2.87 -24.06 -2.12
CA TRP A 305 3.27 -25.09 -3.08
C TRP A 305 4.48 -24.71 -3.97
N TYR A 306 4.72 -23.42 -4.19
CA TYR A 306 5.86 -22.90 -4.93
C TYR A 306 7.10 -22.61 -4.04
N CYS A 307 7.05 -22.94 -2.75
CA CYS A 307 8.19 -22.83 -1.86
C CYS A 307 9.08 -24.07 -2.03
N ASP A 308 10.28 -23.88 -2.54
CA ASP A 308 11.24 -24.92 -2.86
C ASP A 308 12.17 -25.29 -1.70
N PHE A 309 12.02 -24.65 -0.53
CA PHE A 309 12.81 -24.95 0.66
C PHE A 309 11.95 -24.95 1.94
N ASP A 310 12.43 -25.64 2.94
CA ASP A 310 11.79 -25.74 4.25
C ASP A 310 12.35 -24.67 5.21
N TYR A 311 11.70 -23.52 5.24
CA TYR A 311 12.13 -22.42 6.11
C TYR A 311 11.83 -22.65 7.60
N TYR A 312 11.00 -23.63 7.96
CA TYR A 312 10.76 -24.00 9.36
C TYR A 312 12.02 -24.54 10.03
N LYS A 313 13.01 -25.02 9.26
CA LYS A 313 14.33 -25.40 9.77
C LYS A 313 15.07 -24.27 10.47
N ASN A 314 14.81 -23.02 10.08
CA ASN A 314 15.39 -21.85 10.75
C ASN A 314 14.93 -21.68 12.20
N PHE A 315 13.80 -22.27 12.56
CA PHE A 315 13.23 -22.20 13.91
C PHE A 315 13.62 -23.40 14.79
N GLU A 316 14.40 -24.37 14.28
CA GLU A 316 14.87 -25.52 15.05
C GLU A 316 15.94 -25.14 16.08
N ASP A 317 16.73 -24.08 15.80
CA ASP A 317 17.70 -23.52 16.73
C ASP A 317 17.33 -22.06 17.06
N PRO A 318 16.56 -21.84 18.14
CA PRO A 318 16.13 -20.50 18.54
C PRO A 318 17.28 -19.58 18.94
N THR A 319 18.42 -20.13 19.40
CA THR A 319 19.60 -19.34 19.75
C THR A 319 20.19 -18.70 18.50
N VAL A 320 20.43 -19.50 17.46
CA VAL A 320 20.94 -19.02 16.17
C VAL A 320 19.96 -18.08 15.50
N PHE A 321 18.66 -18.37 15.57
CA PHE A 321 17.63 -17.49 15.00
C PHE A 321 17.64 -16.11 15.66
N ASN A 322 17.56 -16.08 17.00
CA ASN A 322 17.51 -14.83 17.78
C ASN A 322 18.81 -14.02 17.69
N GLU A 323 19.96 -14.65 17.45
CA GLU A 323 21.21 -13.94 17.21
C GLU A 323 21.18 -13.19 15.86
N LYS A 324 20.62 -13.81 14.82
CA LYS A 324 20.56 -13.26 13.46
C LYS A 324 19.38 -12.34 13.21
N VAL A 325 18.27 -12.51 13.93
CA VAL A 325 17.03 -11.74 13.77
C VAL A 325 16.80 -10.90 15.03
N LYS A 326 17.04 -9.59 14.91
CA LYS A 326 16.88 -8.64 16.03
C LYS A 326 15.43 -8.24 16.28
N LEU A 327 14.61 -8.29 15.24
CA LEU A 327 13.17 -8.05 15.33
C LEU A 327 12.43 -8.91 14.31
N PHE A 328 11.63 -9.84 14.81
CA PHE A 328 10.65 -10.60 14.03
C PHE A 328 9.25 -10.11 14.38
N PHE A 329 8.72 -9.23 13.55
CA PHE A 329 7.48 -8.49 13.81
C PHE A 329 6.32 -9.03 12.99
N PHE A 330 5.20 -9.30 13.67
CA PHE A 330 3.92 -9.63 13.07
C PHE A 330 2.91 -8.54 13.38
N GLY A 331 2.23 -8.02 12.35
CA GLY A 331 1.18 -7.01 12.52
C GLY A 331 -0.04 -7.36 11.69
N TYR A 332 -1.26 -7.28 12.27
CA TYR A 332 -2.50 -7.54 11.55
C TYR A 332 -3.72 -6.90 12.20
N GLY A 333 -4.83 -6.87 11.45
CA GLY A 333 -6.12 -6.38 11.92
C GLY A 333 -6.86 -7.43 12.77
N GLU A 334 -7.52 -6.96 13.82
CA GLU A 334 -8.27 -7.82 14.76
C GLU A 334 -9.45 -8.56 14.10
N GLN A 335 -9.91 -8.13 12.93
CA GLN A 335 -10.94 -8.77 12.13
C GLN A 335 -10.40 -9.69 11.02
N GLU A 336 -9.09 -9.95 10.99
CA GLU A 336 -8.46 -10.85 10.03
C GLU A 336 -8.42 -12.30 10.52
N GLU A 337 -9.57 -12.95 10.68
CA GLU A 337 -9.70 -14.32 11.22
C GLU A 337 -8.75 -15.34 10.56
N ARG A 338 -8.56 -15.25 9.23
CA ARG A 338 -7.64 -16.15 8.51
C ARG A 338 -6.18 -15.97 8.96
N ILE A 339 -5.75 -14.75 9.21
CA ILE A 339 -4.38 -14.44 9.66
C ILE A 339 -4.22 -14.92 11.09
N ILE A 340 -5.17 -14.60 11.96
CA ILE A 340 -5.18 -15.02 13.37
C ILE A 340 -5.04 -16.53 13.46
N ASN A 341 -5.97 -17.27 12.83
CA ASN A 341 -5.99 -18.73 12.86
C ASN A 341 -4.74 -19.36 12.19
N GLY A 342 -4.19 -18.69 11.18
CA GLY A 342 -2.99 -19.17 10.47
C GLY A 342 -1.71 -19.00 11.27
N LEU A 343 -1.63 -18.00 12.16
CA LEU A 343 -0.44 -17.74 12.99
C LEU A 343 -0.47 -18.43 14.35
N GLU A 344 -1.65 -18.78 14.86
CA GLU A 344 -1.83 -19.27 16.23
C GLU A 344 -0.84 -20.39 16.62
N LYS A 345 -0.73 -21.42 15.77
CA LYS A 345 0.17 -22.56 16.03
C LYS A 345 1.65 -22.19 15.96
N ASP A 346 2.01 -21.29 15.06
CA ASP A 346 3.39 -20.86 14.91
C ASP A 346 3.82 -19.98 16.09
N LEU A 347 2.96 -19.06 16.53
CA LEU A 347 3.22 -18.23 17.70
C LEU A 347 3.31 -19.05 18.98
N GLN A 348 2.40 -20.04 19.17
CA GLN A 348 2.48 -20.99 20.29
C GLN A 348 3.81 -21.76 20.26
N ARG A 349 4.23 -22.27 19.10
CA ARG A 349 5.52 -22.94 18.94
C ARG A 349 6.70 -22.02 19.27
N PHE A 350 6.64 -20.75 18.89
CA PHE A 350 7.69 -19.77 19.20
C PHE A 350 7.79 -19.52 20.70
N ASP A 351 6.66 -19.40 21.39
CA ASP A 351 6.63 -19.28 22.85
C ASP A 351 7.24 -20.51 23.54
N GLU A 352 6.93 -21.72 23.05
CA GLU A 352 7.44 -22.99 23.59
C GLU A 352 8.96 -23.17 23.33
N THR A 353 9.46 -22.71 22.18
CA THR A 353 10.85 -22.91 21.77
C THR A 353 11.78 -21.75 22.11
N GLY A 354 11.23 -20.58 22.45
CA GLY A 354 12.00 -19.38 22.78
C GLY A 354 12.44 -18.55 21.56
N ILE A 355 11.80 -18.72 20.41
CA ILE A 355 11.92 -17.78 19.27
C ILE A 355 11.36 -16.44 19.70
N GLN A 356 12.17 -15.38 19.59
CA GLN A 356 11.76 -14.03 19.93
C GLN A 356 10.99 -13.39 18.77
N TYR A 357 9.78 -12.91 19.06
CA TYR A 357 8.96 -12.19 18.11
C TYR A 357 8.22 -11.05 18.80
N LYS A 358 7.67 -10.15 18.00
CA LYS A 358 6.76 -9.10 18.45
C LYS A 358 5.46 -9.15 17.70
N LEU A 359 4.35 -9.17 18.42
CA LEU A 359 3.02 -9.11 17.87
C LEU A 359 2.40 -7.74 18.08
N TYR A 360 1.79 -7.20 17.04
CA TYR A 360 0.99 -5.99 17.05
C TYR A 360 -0.36 -6.24 16.40
N THR A 361 -1.44 -5.86 17.07
CA THR A 361 -2.79 -5.91 16.53
C THR A 361 -3.47 -4.56 16.63
N CYS A 362 -4.37 -4.28 15.72
CA CYS A 362 -5.19 -3.08 15.75
C CYS A 362 -6.57 -3.37 15.14
N PRO A 363 -7.61 -2.62 15.49
CA PRO A 363 -8.91 -2.74 14.82
C PRO A 363 -8.78 -2.55 13.31
N GLY A 364 -9.44 -3.39 12.53
CA GLY A 364 -9.46 -3.35 11.06
C GLY A 364 -9.35 -4.72 10.42
N TYR A 365 -9.52 -4.72 9.11
CA TYR A 365 -9.52 -5.88 8.23
C TYR A 365 -8.21 -5.95 7.42
N HIS A 366 -8.18 -6.79 6.39
CA HIS A 366 -7.07 -6.92 5.42
C HIS A 366 -7.02 -5.69 4.49
N GLU A 367 -6.53 -4.55 5.00
CA GLU A 367 -6.69 -3.24 4.38
C GLU A 367 -5.56 -2.25 4.72
N TRP A 368 -5.46 -1.17 3.93
CA TRP A 368 -4.42 -0.16 4.07
C TRP A 368 -4.41 0.54 5.43
N THR A 369 -5.56 0.72 6.06
CA THR A 369 -5.66 1.30 7.42
C THR A 369 -4.85 0.50 8.43
N VAL A 370 -4.94 -0.82 8.38
CA VAL A 370 -4.15 -1.74 9.23
C VAL A 370 -2.67 -1.68 8.84
N TRP A 371 -2.35 -1.72 7.55
CA TRP A 371 -0.95 -1.77 7.10
C TRP A 371 -0.19 -0.46 7.37
N ARG A 372 -0.83 0.71 7.29
CA ARG A 372 -0.26 1.98 7.75
C ARG A 372 0.15 1.93 9.23
N LYS A 373 -0.71 1.37 10.09
CA LYS A 373 -0.44 1.19 11.53
C LYS A 373 0.67 0.18 11.77
N CYS A 374 0.67 -0.94 11.06
CA CYS A 374 1.74 -1.93 11.13
C CYS A 374 3.09 -1.32 10.74
N LEU A 375 3.14 -0.54 9.65
CA LEU A 375 4.36 0.16 9.23
C LEU A 375 4.84 1.12 10.31
N LYS A 376 3.96 1.99 10.84
CA LYS A 376 4.28 2.92 11.92
C LYS A 376 4.91 2.19 13.11
N GLU A 377 4.29 1.11 13.58
CA GLU A 377 4.77 0.35 14.73
C GLU A 377 6.08 -0.39 14.45
N PHE A 378 6.32 -0.81 13.22
CA PHE A 378 7.56 -1.47 12.82
C PHE A 378 8.73 -0.49 12.72
N VAL A 379 8.58 0.64 12.00
CA VAL A 379 9.69 1.56 11.72
C VAL A 379 10.22 2.27 12.96
N VAL A 380 9.41 2.41 14.01
CA VAL A 380 9.86 2.99 15.28
C VAL A 380 10.72 2.04 16.10
N GLN A 381 10.92 0.79 15.68
CA GLN A 381 11.66 -0.22 16.43
C GLN A 381 12.93 -0.68 15.74
N ILE A 382 13.08 -0.43 14.44
CA ILE A 382 14.25 -0.86 13.67
C ILE A 382 15.39 0.14 13.72
N PHE A 383 16.63 -0.36 13.58
CA PHE A 383 17.87 0.42 13.50
C PHE A 383 18.19 1.26 14.75
N ARG A 384 17.72 0.85 15.91
CA ARG A 384 17.99 1.50 17.21
C ARG A 384 19.30 1.03 17.82
#